data_b983b8c57d1899141d42ff70a3edcdf3
#
_entry.id   b983b8c57d1899141d42ff70a3edcdf3
#
_cell.length_a   1.000
_cell.length_b   1.000
_cell.length_c   1.000
_cell.angle_alpha   90.00
_cell.angle_beta   90.00
_cell.angle_gamma   90.00
#
_symmetry.space_group_name_H-M   'P 1'
#
loop_
_entity.id
_entity.type
_entity.pdbx_description
1 polymer ?
#
loop_
_entity_poly.entity_id
_entity_poly.type
_entity_poly.pdbx_seq_one_letter_code
_entity_poly.pdbx_strand_id
1 'polypeptide(L)'
;MRRWVTFQPLPQRDRIPRVGQIACGTPILAEENVEAYDEVPSAWHADFTLLCQGDSMEPKIKNGDVVAIHSQPMVENGEVAAVLIDGEATLKRVFLFDDHIELRAENPTFPTILRIGEDMNTITIEGKAVGLCRKL
;
A
#
# COMPACT_ATOMS: atom_id res chain seq x y z
N MET A 1 25.87 22.93 37.02
CA MET A 1 25.14 23.34 35.84
C MET A 1 24.04 22.37 35.47
N ARG A 2 22.91 22.93 35.26
CA ARG A 2 21.79 22.11 34.89
C ARG A 2 21.87 21.65 33.46
N ARG A 3 21.55 20.41 33.27
CA ARG A 3 21.34 19.89 31.95
C ARG A 3 19.92 20.13 31.51
N TRP A 4 19.78 20.77 30.41
CA TRP A 4 18.48 20.96 29.81
C TRP A 4 18.12 19.81 28.93
N VAL A 5 16.90 19.36 29.10
CA VAL A 5 16.32 18.45 28.11
C VAL A 5 15.98 19.30 26.89
N THR A 6 16.55 18.92 25.77
CA THR A 6 16.23 19.58 24.53
C THR A 6 14.97 18.98 23.97
N PHE A 7 13.93 19.78 23.84
CA PHE A 7 12.70 19.34 23.23
C PHE A 7 12.85 19.43 21.73
N GLN A 8 12.82 18.30 21.10
CA GLN A 8 12.79 18.26 19.65
C GLN A 8 11.35 18.42 19.20
N PRO A 9 11.12 19.11 18.06
CA PRO A 9 9.79 19.17 17.50
C PRO A 9 9.29 17.76 17.25
N LEU A 10 8.01 17.53 17.48
CA LEU A 10 7.39 16.27 17.11
C LEU A 10 7.58 16.07 15.60
N PRO A 11 7.83 14.84 15.16
CA PRO A 11 7.88 14.56 13.75
C PRO A 11 6.61 15.06 13.08
N GLN A 12 6.75 15.68 11.92
CA GLN A 12 5.60 16.12 11.18
C GLN A 12 4.83 14.95 10.67
N ARG A 13 3.52 15.09 10.65
CA ARG A 13 2.61 14.06 10.15
C ARG A 13 1.71 14.66 9.11
N ASP A 14 1.38 13.83 8.13
CA ASP A 14 0.39 14.16 7.12
C ASP A 14 -0.89 13.42 7.45
N ARG A 15 -2.02 14.10 7.27
CA ARG A 15 -3.33 13.48 7.36
C ARG A 15 -3.74 13.12 5.95
N ILE A 16 -3.78 11.82 5.67
CA ILE A 16 -4.00 11.32 4.30
C ILE A 16 -5.21 10.39 4.26
N PRO A 17 -5.84 10.26 3.07
CA PRO A 17 -7.04 9.45 2.95
C PRO A 17 -6.75 7.96 3.03
N ARG A 18 -7.63 7.23 3.74
CA ARG A 18 -7.66 5.77 3.66
C ARG A 18 -8.65 5.38 2.58
N VAL A 19 -8.16 4.64 1.61
CA VAL A 19 -9.00 4.14 0.53
C VAL A 19 -9.64 2.83 0.97
N GLY A 20 -10.95 2.77 0.81
CA GLY A 20 -11.72 1.56 1.09
C GLY A 20 -12.13 0.85 -0.19
N GLN A 21 -13.43 0.63 -0.34
CA GLN A 21 -13.97 0.03 -1.53
C GLN A 21 -13.91 1.03 -2.69
N ILE A 22 -13.44 0.55 -3.85
CA ILE A 22 -13.24 1.41 -5.01
C ILE A 22 -14.47 1.32 -5.92
N ALA A 23 -15.08 2.47 -6.19
CA ALA A 23 -16.21 2.55 -7.10
C ALA A 23 -15.75 2.27 -8.53
N CYS A 24 -16.59 1.57 -9.28
CA CYS A 24 -16.28 1.16 -10.65
C CYS A 24 -15.98 2.38 -11.53
N GLY A 25 -14.86 2.36 -12.23
CA GLY A 25 -14.49 3.40 -13.18
C GLY A 25 -13.93 4.67 -12.57
N THR A 26 -13.78 4.75 -11.23
CA THR A 26 -13.21 5.94 -10.59
C THR A 26 -11.71 5.78 -10.37
N PRO A 27 -10.95 6.89 -10.34
CA PRO A 27 -9.57 6.87 -9.86
C PRO A 27 -9.52 6.41 -8.39
N ILE A 28 -8.45 5.74 -8.00
CA ILE A 28 -8.33 5.20 -6.63
C ILE A 28 -8.51 6.30 -5.57
N LEU A 29 -8.01 7.51 -5.81
CA LEU A 29 -8.09 8.63 -4.87
C LEU A 29 -9.36 9.47 -5.03
N ALA A 30 -10.36 8.98 -5.77
CA ALA A 30 -11.64 9.66 -5.84
C ALA A 30 -12.26 9.78 -4.44
N GLU A 31 -12.90 10.90 -4.17
CA GLU A 31 -13.46 11.18 -2.85
C GLU A 31 -14.40 10.10 -2.36
N GLU A 32 -15.19 9.52 -3.27
CA GLU A 32 -16.15 8.46 -2.94
C GLU A 32 -15.50 7.17 -2.48
N ASN A 33 -14.20 6.98 -2.73
CA ASN A 33 -13.46 5.80 -2.30
C ASN A 33 -12.82 5.98 -0.92
N VAL A 34 -12.86 7.17 -0.35
CA VAL A 34 -12.25 7.47 0.93
C VAL A 34 -13.17 7.06 2.06
N GLU A 35 -12.68 6.18 2.94
CA GLU A 35 -13.46 5.71 4.08
C GLU A 35 -13.04 6.34 5.41
N ALA A 36 -11.83 6.88 5.49
CA ALA A 36 -11.27 7.45 6.71
C ALA A 36 -10.05 8.28 6.37
N TYR A 37 -9.45 8.88 7.39
CA TYR A 37 -8.18 9.58 7.25
C TYR A 37 -7.23 9.07 8.33
N ASP A 38 -5.97 8.91 7.96
CA ASP A 38 -4.93 8.45 8.86
C ASP A 38 -3.80 9.47 8.91
N GLU A 39 -3.16 9.56 10.07
CA GLU A 39 -1.96 10.37 10.21
C GLU A 39 -0.73 9.48 10.10
N VAL A 40 0.17 9.85 9.22
CA VAL A 40 1.42 9.11 8.97
C VAL A 40 2.60 10.09 8.97
N PRO A 41 3.82 9.61 9.25
CA PRO A 41 4.99 10.48 9.18
C PRO A 41 5.13 11.15 7.81
N SER A 42 5.32 12.45 7.80
CA SER A 42 5.50 13.21 6.56
C SER A 42 6.73 12.72 5.77
N ALA A 43 7.73 12.22 6.47
CA ALA A 43 8.95 11.69 5.84
C ALA A 43 8.70 10.49 4.93
N TRP A 44 7.57 9.82 5.08
CA TRP A 44 7.23 8.69 4.20
C TRP A 44 6.73 9.11 2.84
N HIS A 45 6.33 10.38 2.69
CA HIS A 45 5.75 10.88 1.43
C HIS A 45 4.60 10.03 0.93
N ALA A 46 3.78 9.56 1.85
CA ALA A 46 2.62 8.74 1.50
C ALA A 46 1.47 9.62 1.02
N ASP A 47 0.71 9.09 0.08
CA ASP A 47 -0.42 9.81 -0.51
C ASP A 47 -1.76 9.26 -0.04
N PHE A 48 -1.79 7.98 0.34
CA PHE A 48 -2.98 7.35 0.87
C PHE A 48 -2.61 6.13 1.70
N THR A 49 -3.60 5.55 2.38
CA THR A 49 -3.44 4.33 3.15
C THR A 49 -4.42 3.27 2.69
N LEU A 50 -4.05 2.02 2.96
CA LEU A 50 -4.93 0.86 2.81
C LEU A 50 -4.95 0.11 4.12
N LEU A 51 -6.14 -0.32 4.54
CA LEU A 51 -6.28 -1.22 5.68
C LEU A 51 -6.03 -2.65 5.18
N CYS A 52 -5.03 -3.31 5.76
CA CYS A 52 -4.75 -4.69 5.40
C CYS A 52 -5.84 -5.61 5.92
N GLN A 53 -6.44 -6.38 5.04
CA GLN A 53 -7.45 -7.38 5.36
C GLN A 53 -6.94 -8.75 4.97
N GLY A 54 -7.04 -9.69 5.90
CA GLY A 54 -6.56 -11.04 5.68
C GLY A 54 -5.08 -11.20 6.02
N ASP A 55 -4.53 -12.35 5.67
CA ASP A 55 -3.20 -12.78 6.10
C ASP A 55 -2.25 -13.09 4.95
N SER A 56 -2.58 -12.68 3.73
CA SER A 56 -1.73 -12.98 2.55
C SER A 56 -0.34 -12.35 2.63
N MET A 57 -0.18 -11.27 3.38
CA MET A 57 1.09 -10.57 3.51
C MET A 57 1.77 -10.82 4.86
N GLU A 58 1.26 -11.77 5.66
CA GLU A 58 1.95 -12.16 6.89
C GLU A 58 3.23 -12.94 6.57
N PRO A 59 4.26 -12.80 7.39
CA PRO A 59 4.30 -12.09 8.67
C PRO A 59 4.60 -10.60 8.58
N LYS A 60 4.91 -10.09 7.39
CA LYS A 60 5.38 -8.72 7.23
C LYS A 60 4.28 -7.69 7.49
N ILE A 61 3.12 -7.92 6.90
CA ILE A 61 1.96 -7.06 7.06
C ILE A 61 0.82 -7.92 7.56
N LYS A 62 0.21 -7.52 8.66
CA LYS A 62 -0.82 -8.33 9.35
C LYS A 62 -2.20 -7.71 9.15
N ASN A 63 -3.21 -8.55 9.28
CA ASN A 63 -4.58 -8.08 9.27
C ASN A 63 -4.78 -6.95 10.28
N GLY A 64 -5.38 -5.86 9.84
CA GLY A 64 -5.61 -4.66 10.67
C GLY A 64 -4.51 -3.62 10.59
N ASP A 65 -3.39 -3.92 9.95
CA ASP A 65 -2.36 -2.91 9.73
C ASP A 65 -2.85 -1.83 8.76
N VAL A 66 -2.51 -0.58 9.06
CA VAL A 66 -2.75 0.53 8.15
C VAL A 66 -1.47 0.76 7.37
N VAL A 67 -1.50 0.51 6.08
CA VAL A 67 -0.33 0.55 5.22
C VAL A 67 -0.31 1.85 4.43
N ALA A 68 0.77 2.59 4.56
CA ALA A 68 0.96 3.87 3.88
C ALA A 68 1.55 3.64 2.48
N ILE A 69 0.98 4.31 1.50
CA ILE A 69 1.30 4.12 0.09
C ILE A 69 1.74 5.46 -0.52
N HIS A 70 2.88 5.43 -1.20
CA HIS A 70 3.30 6.53 -2.05
C HIS A 70 2.83 6.25 -3.47
N SER A 71 2.06 7.17 -4.04
CA SER A 71 1.52 7.03 -5.40
C SER A 71 2.64 7.06 -6.42
N GLN A 72 2.78 5.98 -7.17
CA GLN A 72 3.71 5.88 -8.28
C GLN A 72 3.24 4.76 -9.21
N PRO A 73 3.46 4.88 -10.53
CA PRO A 73 2.89 3.93 -11.49
C PRO A 73 3.66 2.63 -11.62
N MET A 74 4.86 2.57 -11.07
CA MET A 74 5.74 1.40 -11.15
C MET A 74 6.48 1.23 -9.84
N VAL A 75 6.89 0.00 -9.55
CA VAL A 75 7.77 -0.33 -8.42
C VAL A 75 8.89 -1.21 -8.92
N GLU A 76 9.95 -1.33 -8.13
CA GLU A 76 11.03 -2.25 -8.44
C GLU A 76 10.61 -3.68 -8.09
N ASN A 77 11.16 -4.65 -8.82
CA ASN A 77 10.84 -6.05 -8.59
C ASN A 77 11.13 -6.43 -7.14
N GLY A 78 10.14 -7.07 -6.53
CA GLY A 78 10.21 -7.50 -5.13
C GLY A 78 9.65 -6.50 -4.13
N GLU A 79 9.37 -5.27 -4.53
CA GLU A 79 8.76 -4.31 -3.62
C GLU A 79 7.29 -4.61 -3.39
N VAL A 80 6.81 -4.28 -2.20
CA VAL A 80 5.38 -4.38 -1.87
C VAL A 80 4.67 -3.17 -2.44
N ALA A 81 3.61 -3.42 -3.19
CA ALA A 81 2.83 -2.39 -3.84
C ALA A 81 1.35 -2.51 -3.54
N ALA A 82 0.67 -1.38 -3.62
CA ALA A 82 -0.77 -1.34 -3.73
C ALA A 82 -1.10 -1.59 -5.20
N VAL A 83 -1.87 -2.62 -5.46
CA VAL A 83 -2.20 -3.08 -6.80
C VAL A 83 -3.72 -3.13 -6.93
N LEU A 84 -4.22 -2.60 -8.04
CA LEU A 84 -5.64 -2.71 -8.35
C LEU A 84 -5.82 -3.89 -9.30
N ILE A 85 -6.58 -4.88 -8.85
CA ILE A 85 -6.90 -6.08 -9.62
C ILE A 85 -8.40 -6.18 -9.70
N ASP A 86 -8.95 -6.12 -10.92
CA ASP A 86 -10.39 -6.27 -11.14
C ASP A 86 -11.24 -5.37 -10.22
N GLY A 87 -10.76 -4.15 -9.98
CA GLY A 87 -11.47 -3.16 -9.16
C GLY A 87 -11.22 -3.25 -7.66
N GLU A 88 -10.37 -4.16 -7.20
CA GLU A 88 -10.02 -4.28 -5.79
C GLU A 88 -8.57 -3.90 -5.55
N ALA A 89 -8.35 -3.07 -4.53
CA ALA A 89 -6.99 -2.73 -4.09
C ALA A 89 -6.48 -3.81 -3.15
N THR A 90 -5.28 -4.28 -3.40
CA THR A 90 -4.62 -5.28 -2.57
C THR A 90 -3.13 -4.97 -2.46
N LEU A 91 -2.47 -5.63 -1.52
CA LEU A 91 -1.03 -5.50 -1.31
C LEU A 91 -0.36 -6.80 -1.76
N LYS A 92 0.65 -6.68 -2.60
CA LYS A 92 1.42 -7.82 -3.11
C LYS A 92 2.84 -7.38 -3.41
N ARG A 93 3.77 -8.34 -3.42
CA ARG A 93 5.08 -8.10 -4.02
C ARG A 93 4.96 -8.23 -5.52
N VAL A 94 5.46 -7.25 -6.23
CA VAL A 94 5.33 -7.16 -7.68
C VAL A 94 6.63 -7.59 -8.33
N PHE A 95 6.51 -8.47 -9.32
CA PHE A 95 7.62 -8.88 -10.17
C PHE A 95 7.18 -8.72 -11.62
N LEU A 96 7.81 -7.79 -12.33
CA LEU A 96 7.48 -7.49 -13.72
C LEU A 96 8.51 -8.11 -14.65
N PHE A 97 8.02 -8.85 -15.62
CA PHE A 97 8.82 -9.46 -16.69
C PHE A 97 8.33 -8.95 -18.05
N ASP A 98 9.05 -9.29 -19.11
CA ASP A 98 8.72 -8.77 -20.45
C ASP A 98 7.33 -9.16 -20.93
N ASP A 99 6.88 -10.38 -20.59
CA ASP A 99 5.64 -10.95 -21.10
C ASP A 99 4.58 -11.21 -20.01
N HIS A 100 4.92 -10.97 -18.74
CA HIS A 100 3.98 -11.25 -17.65
C HIS A 100 4.32 -10.45 -16.39
N ILE A 101 3.36 -10.42 -15.47
CA ILE A 101 3.53 -9.88 -14.14
C ILE A 101 3.15 -10.95 -13.12
N GLU A 102 3.94 -11.05 -12.06
CA GLU A 102 3.66 -11.91 -10.93
C GLU A 102 3.39 -11.07 -9.70
N LEU A 103 2.30 -11.37 -9.03
CA LEU A 103 1.93 -10.72 -7.77
C LEU A 103 2.01 -11.78 -6.69
N ARG A 104 3.05 -11.67 -5.85
CA ARG A 104 3.36 -12.69 -4.84
C ARG A 104 2.90 -12.24 -3.47
N ALA A 105 2.26 -13.16 -2.75
CA ALA A 105 1.98 -12.99 -1.34
C ALA A 105 3.25 -13.24 -0.51
N GLU A 106 3.35 -12.60 0.67
CA GLU A 106 4.39 -12.95 1.65
C GLU A 106 4.12 -14.32 2.26
N ASN A 107 2.87 -14.63 2.48
CA ASN A 107 2.45 -15.88 3.08
C ASN A 107 2.45 -16.98 2.02
N PRO A 108 3.29 -18.02 2.17
CA PRO A 108 3.44 -19.04 1.14
C PRO A 108 2.21 -19.94 0.94
N THR A 109 1.22 -19.88 1.82
CA THR A 109 -0.02 -20.61 1.62
C THR A 109 -0.94 -19.98 0.59
N PHE A 110 -0.62 -18.75 0.16
CA PHE A 110 -1.39 -18.05 -0.89
C PHE A 110 -0.68 -18.19 -2.23
N PRO A 111 -1.41 -18.52 -3.29
CA PRO A 111 -0.80 -18.68 -4.61
C PRO A 111 -0.37 -17.35 -5.20
N THR A 112 0.66 -17.41 -6.05
CA THR A 112 1.08 -16.27 -6.87
C THR A 112 0.01 -16.01 -7.92
N ILE A 113 -0.34 -14.74 -8.09
CA ILE A 113 -1.24 -14.32 -9.16
C ILE A 113 -0.39 -14.01 -10.39
N LEU A 114 -0.73 -14.64 -11.50
CA LEU A 114 -0.01 -14.48 -12.75
C LEU A 114 -0.92 -13.87 -13.80
N ARG A 115 -0.41 -12.86 -14.51
CA ARG A 115 -1.10 -12.26 -15.66
C ARG A 115 -0.12 -12.18 -16.83
N ILE A 116 -0.51 -12.72 -17.96
CA ILE A 116 0.36 -12.87 -19.14
C ILE A 116 -0.22 -12.06 -20.29
N GLY A 117 0.67 -11.44 -21.07
CA GLY A 117 0.29 -10.72 -22.29
C GLY A 117 -0.73 -9.62 -22.03
N GLU A 118 -1.83 -9.64 -22.76
CA GLU A 118 -2.86 -8.61 -22.64
C GLU A 118 -3.54 -8.61 -21.27
N ASP A 119 -3.54 -9.75 -20.56
CA ASP A 119 -4.11 -9.83 -19.23
C ASP A 119 -3.36 -8.98 -18.22
N MET A 120 -2.13 -8.58 -18.54
CA MET A 120 -1.38 -7.64 -17.71
C MET A 120 -2.11 -6.29 -17.58
N ASN A 121 -2.94 -5.94 -18.55
CA ASN A 121 -3.70 -4.70 -18.55
C ASN A 121 -4.84 -4.69 -17.53
N THR A 122 -5.14 -5.82 -16.90
CA THR A 122 -6.12 -5.92 -15.81
C THR A 122 -5.53 -5.52 -14.46
N ILE A 123 -4.21 -5.31 -14.43
CA ILE A 123 -3.47 -4.94 -13.22
C ILE A 123 -3.02 -3.50 -13.35
N THR A 124 -3.26 -2.71 -12.30
CA THR A 124 -2.72 -1.35 -12.21
C THR A 124 -1.93 -1.23 -10.93
N ILE A 125 -0.68 -0.81 -11.03
CA ILE A 125 0.14 -0.49 -9.85
C ILE A 125 -0.22 0.92 -9.42
N GLU A 126 -0.74 1.06 -8.19
CA GLU A 126 -1.18 2.34 -7.68
C GLU A 126 -0.11 3.04 -6.87
N GLY A 127 0.81 2.29 -6.28
CA GLY A 127 1.88 2.89 -5.51
C GLY A 127 2.71 1.88 -4.75
N LYS A 128 3.72 2.40 -4.08
CA LYS A 128 4.66 1.62 -3.27
C LYS A 128 4.29 1.71 -1.80
N ALA A 129 4.28 0.58 -1.12
CA ALA A 129 4.13 0.55 0.34
C ALA A 129 5.40 1.10 0.98
N VAL A 130 5.26 2.15 1.78
CA VAL A 130 6.39 2.86 2.38
C VAL A 130 6.46 2.74 3.90
N GLY A 131 5.40 2.28 4.52
CA GLY A 131 5.36 2.09 5.96
C GLY A 131 4.02 1.53 6.40
N LEU A 132 3.92 1.19 7.68
CA LEU A 132 2.66 0.74 8.25
C LEU A 132 2.53 1.22 9.69
N CYS A 133 1.28 1.32 10.15
CA CYS A 133 0.95 1.63 11.53
C CYS A 133 0.16 0.46 12.11
N ARG A 134 0.54 0.06 13.31
CA ARG A 134 -0.07 -1.08 14.01
C ARG A 134 -0.21 -0.76 15.48
N LYS A 135 -1.36 -1.08 16.05
CA LYS A 135 -1.53 -0.99 17.49
C LYS A 135 -0.83 -2.16 18.17
N LEU A 136 -0.32 -1.89 19.33
CA LEU A 136 0.20 -2.94 20.19
C LEU A 136 -0.91 -3.79 20.79
#